data_f2c12a59b7723b4c7472be59b9cf7466
#
_entry.id   f2c12a59b7723b4c7472be59b9cf7466
#
_cell.length_a   1.000
_cell.length_b   1.000
_cell.length_c   1.000
_cell.angle_alpha   90.00
_cell.angle_beta   90.00
_cell.angle_gamma   90.00
#
_symmetry.space_group_name_H-M   'P 1'
#
loop_
_entity.id
_entity.type
_entity.pdbx_description
1 polymer ?
#
loop_
_entity_poly.entity_id
_entity_poly.type
_entity_poly.pdbx_seq_one_letter_code
_entity_poly.pdbx_strand_id
1 'polypeptide(L)'
;LLATIVYILAKQEGKNIWNFNKARHWEIGRNPFEAALLIGGFQISLMIIAGIFFGFGESPYSFTPIGITTNIVFVTSTLIGIELSRAYFIKKGSLNRKNLTLIIGIVTIFFVMLSITPSDYTYLLFKDLLPSIKFIGETMIPLLAMNLFACYLAYLGGAKAAIGYMGTLQAFQWFSPILPDLDWGIAALIGTLAPALGFIIIQNSIQLTTPGNRKKRYKTKDPALSWTAIATISV
;
A
#
# COMPACT_ATOMS: atom_id res chain seq x y z
N LEU A 1 2.85 16.39 -16.56
CA LEU A 1 2.06 16.24 -17.81
C LEU A 1 1.01 15.13 -17.67
N LEU A 2 1.38 13.90 -17.27
CA LEU A 2 0.45 12.77 -17.12
C LEU A 2 -0.64 13.05 -16.07
N ALA A 3 -0.27 13.58 -14.89
CA ALA A 3 -1.21 13.96 -13.83
C ALA A 3 -2.23 15.01 -14.31
N THR A 4 -1.79 15.98 -15.08
CA THR A 4 -2.64 17.05 -15.61
C THR A 4 -3.65 16.49 -16.61
N ILE A 5 -3.21 15.61 -17.51
CA ILE A 5 -4.09 14.96 -18.48
C ILE A 5 -5.15 14.11 -17.78
N VAL A 6 -4.72 13.27 -16.83
CA VAL A 6 -5.64 12.40 -16.07
C VAL A 6 -6.64 13.23 -15.25
N TYR A 7 -6.21 14.32 -14.63
CA TYR A 7 -7.09 15.23 -13.91
C TYR A 7 -8.14 15.88 -14.81
N ILE A 8 -7.73 16.36 -16.00
CA ILE A 8 -8.64 16.96 -16.99
C ILE A 8 -9.66 15.92 -17.45
N LEU A 9 -9.22 14.73 -17.84
CA LEU A 9 -10.10 13.64 -18.26
C LEU A 9 -11.11 13.26 -17.18
N ALA A 10 -10.66 13.12 -15.93
CA ALA A 10 -11.53 12.81 -14.81
C ALA A 10 -12.56 13.92 -14.54
N LYS A 11 -12.17 15.18 -14.69
CA LYS A 11 -13.05 16.33 -14.54
C LYS A 11 -14.11 16.38 -15.64
N GLN A 12 -13.73 16.11 -16.89
CA GLN A 12 -14.65 16.03 -18.04
C GLN A 12 -15.69 14.92 -17.85
N GLU A 13 -15.28 13.78 -17.27
CA GLU A 13 -16.19 12.66 -16.96
C GLU A 13 -17.01 12.88 -15.68
N GLY A 14 -16.91 14.02 -15.01
CA GLY A 14 -17.61 14.32 -13.75
C GLY A 14 -17.20 13.44 -12.57
N LYS A 15 -16.01 12.82 -12.64
CA LYS A 15 -15.53 11.87 -11.65
C LYS A 15 -14.59 12.53 -10.63
N ASN A 16 -14.94 12.45 -9.36
CA ASN A 16 -14.01 12.82 -8.29
C ASN A 16 -13.02 11.66 -8.04
N ILE A 17 -11.75 11.85 -8.44
CA ILE A 17 -10.69 10.86 -8.27
C ILE A 17 -9.89 11.05 -6.98
N TRP A 18 -10.05 12.20 -6.30
CA TRP A 18 -9.30 12.51 -5.09
C TRP A 18 -9.83 11.76 -3.87
N ASN A 19 -11.14 11.65 -3.75
CA ASN A 19 -11.76 11.04 -2.58
C ASN A 19 -13.00 10.24 -2.98
N PHE A 20 -13.01 8.96 -2.65
CA PHE A 20 -14.17 8.10 -2.87
C PHE A 20 -14.88 7.90 -1.54
N ASN A 21 -16.04 8.52 -1.36
CA ASN A 21 -16.88 8.39 -0.17
C ASN A 21 -17.54 6.99 -0.04
N LYS A 22 -16.83 5.91 -0.35
CA LYS A 22 -17.38 4.54 -0.21
C LYS A 22 -17.32 4.00 1.22
N ALA A 23 -16.41 4.51 2.04
CA ALA A 23 -16.21 4.04 3.41
C ALA A 23 -17.00 4.89 4.42
N ARG A 24 -18.31 4.76 4.44
CA ARG A 24 -19.21 5.57 5.29
C ARG A 24 -19.18 5.19 6.80
N HIS A 25 -18.54 4.07 7.16
CA HIS A 25 -18.50 3.55 8.53
C HIS A 25 -17.18 2.83 8.83
N TRP A 26 -16.13 3.61 9.14
CA TRP A 26 -14.84 3.10 9.61
C TRP A 26 -14.71 3.42 11.11
N GLU A 27 -14.39 2.40 11.94
CA GLU A 27 -14.12 2.60 13.38
C GLU A 27 -12.62 2.69 13.71
N ILE A 28 -11.74 2.16 12.84
CA ILE A 28 -10.29 2.28 13.00
C ILE A 28 -9.77 3.26 11.95
N GLY A 29 -9.40 4.47 12.40
CA GLY A 29 -9.05 5.57 11.52
C GLY A 29 -10.25 6.00 10.66
N ARG A 30 -10.92 7.06 11.01
CA ARG A 30 -12.18 7.54 10.39
C ARG A 30 -12.12 7.69 8.86
N ASN A 31 -10.95 7.44 8.23
CA ASN A 31 -10.68 7.79 6.85
C ASN A 31 -9.67 6.79 6.25
N PRO A 32 -9.88 6.27 5.02
CA PRO A 32 -8.90 5.44 4.31
C PRO A 32 -7.49 6.06 4.23
N PHE A 33 -7.40 7.38 4.20
CA PHE A 33 -6.15 8.11 4.23
C PHE A 33 -5.39 7.93 5.57
N GLU A 34 -6.08 8.02 6.70
CA GLU A 34 -5.46 7.80 8.03
C GLU A 34 -4.97 6.37 8.17
N ALA A 35 -5.77 5.39 7.73
CA ALA A 35 -5.35 3.99 7.72
C ALA A 35 -4.12 3.76 6.83
N ALA A 36 -4.06 4.43 5.69
CA ALA A 36 -2.93 4.39 4.76
C ALA A 36 -1.65 4.93 5.42
N LEU A 37 -1.73 6.07 6.11
CA LEU A 37 -0.61 6.66 6.86
C LEU A 37 -0.14 5.73 7.99
N LEU A 38 -1.07 5.15 8.75
CA LEU A 38 -0.74 4.23 9.84
C LEU A 38 0.00 2.98 9.34
N ILE A 39 -0.45 2.39 8.23
CA ILE A 39 0.21 1.20 7.68
C ILE A 39 1.55 1.55 7.04
N GLY A 40 1.67 2.69 6.36
CA GLY A 40 2.95 3.19 5.86
C GLY A 40 3.94 3.47 7.00
N GLY A 41 3.50 4.12 8.06
CA GLY A 41 4.30 4.35 9.27
C GLY A 41 4.68 3.06 9.98
N PHE A 42 3.80 2.07 10.06
CA PHE A 42 4.09 0.75 10.60
C PHE A 42 5.18 0.04 9.78
N GLN A 43 5.09 0.08 8.44
CA GLN A 43 6.12 -0.49 7.56
C GLN A 43 7.48 0.17 7.78
N ILE A 44 7.53 1.51 7.86
CA ILE A 44 8.76 2.25 8.17
C ILE A 44 9.30 1.85 9.55
N SER A 45 8.44 1.73 10.55
CA SER A 45 8.85 1.30 11.88
C SER A 45 9.51 -0.08 11.87
N LEU A 46 8.96 -1.02 11.11
CA LEU A 46 9.57 -2.34 10.92
C LEU A 46 10.93 -2.25 10.21
N MET A 47 11.06 -1.39 9.20
CA MET A 47 12.34 -1.17 8.52
C MET A 47 13.38 -0.57 9.48
N ILE A 48 13.02 0.41 10.30
CA ILE A 48 13.91 1.02 11.28
C ILE A 48 14.33 -0.02 12.35
N ILE A 49 13.39 -0.80 12.87
CA ILE A 49 13.69 -1.86 13.85
C ILE A 49 14.65 -2.88 13.24
N ALA A 50 14.42 -3.31 12.00
CA ALA A 50 15.34 -4.21 11.31
C ALA A 50 16.73 -3.55 11.12
N GLY A 51 16.78 -2.26 10.77
CA GLY A 51 18.02 -1.51 10.63
C GLY A 51 18.85 -1.45 11.95
N ILE A 52 18.20 -1.44 13.11
CA ILE A 52 18.88 -1.52 14.40
C ILE A 52 19.66 -2.84 14.55
N PHE A 53 19.14 -3.94 14.00
CA PHE A 53 19.77 -5.26 14.08
C PHE A 53 20.77 -5.53 12.95
N PHE A 54 20.49 -5.04 11.74
CA PHE A 54 21.30 -5.32 10.55
C PHE A 54 22.24 -4.17 10.15
N GLY A 55 21.96 -2.96 10.61
CA GLY A 55 22.76 -1.76 10.31
C GLY A 55 22.02 -0.75 9.46
N PHE A 56 22.66 0.41 9.29
CA PHE A 56 22.18 1.52 8.47
C PHE A 56 23.27 1.94 7.49
N GLY A 57 22.86 2.22 6.26
CA GLY A 57 23.70 2.79 5.21
C GLY A 57 23.39 4.28 4.97
N GLU A 58 24.28 4.94 4.27
CA GLU A 58 24.05 6.32 3.81
C GLU A 58 23.00 6.35 2.71
N SER A 59 22.19 7.39 2.73
CA SER A 59 21.20 7.60 1.67
C SER A 59 21.88 7.93 0.34
N PRO A 60 21.42 7.36 -0.80
CA PRO A 60 21.96 7.70 -2.12
C PRO A 60 21.54 9.09 -2.61
N TYR A 61 20.64 9.76 -1.88
CA TYR A 61 20.09 11.05 -2.29
C TYR A 61 20.87 12.24 -1.73
N SER A 62 20.90 13.34 -2.50
CA SER A 62 21.60 14.55 -2.08
C SER A 62 20.79 15.35 -1.07
N PHE A 63 21.43 15.70 0.06
CA PHE A 63 20.87 16.53 1.13
C PHE A 63 21.36 18.00 1.08
N THR A 64 21.97 18.43 -0.02
CA THR A 64 22.21 19.87 -0.24
C THR A 64 20.87 20.60 -0.43
N PRO A 65 20.77 21.92 -0.11
CA PRO A 65 19.51 22.66 -0.28
C PRO A 65 18.91 22.54 -1.69
N ILE A 66 19.75 22.56 -2.73
CA ILE A 66 19.33 22.36 -4.12
C ILE A 66 18.86 20.93 -4.34
N GLY A 67 19.62 19.94 -3.82
CA GLY A 67 19.28 18.52 -3.92
C GLY A 67 17.92 18.21 -3.27
N ILE A 68 17.69 18.72 -2.06
CA ILE A 68 16.41 18.54 -1.35
C ILE A 68 15.26 19.14 -2.16
N THR A 69 15.42 20.37 -2.68
CA THR A 69 14.38 21.01 -3.49
C THR A 69 14.07 20.22 -4.75
N THR A 70 15.10 19.74 -5.44
CA THR A 70 14.95 18.89 -6.64
C THR A 70 14.25 17.59 -6.29
N ASN A 71 14.62 16.92 -5.20
CA ASN A 71 13.99 15.69 -4.74
C ASN A 71 12.52 15.92 -4.39
N ILE A 72 12.17 17.01 -3.69
CA ILE A 72 10.76 17.35 -3.38
C ILE A 72 9.95 17.48 -4.66
N VAL A 73 10.42 18.27 -5.63
CA VAL A 73 9.69 18.49 -6.90
C VAL A 73 9.53 17.18 -7.66
N PHE A 74 10.61 16.39 -7.76
CA PHE A 74 10.60 15.12 -8.49
C PHE A 74 9.67 14.09 -7.83
N VAL A 75 9.84 13.84 -6.54
CA VAL A 75 9.05 12.84 -5.79
C VAL A 75 7.58 13.24 -5.77
N THR A 76 7.26 14.49 -5.45
CA THR A 76 5.88 14.95 -5.36
C THR A 76 5.18 14.87 -6.73
N SER A 77 5.83 15.32 -7.79
CA SER A 77 5.23 15.30 -9.13
C SER A 77 5.01 13.87 -9.64
N THR A 78 5.98 12.97 -9.40
CA THR A 78 5.90 11.56 -9.79
C THR A 78 4.82 10.84 -8.99
N LEU A 79 4.82 11.00 -7.66
CA LEU A 79 3.83 10.40 -6.76
C LEU A 79 2.40 10.82 -7.14
N ILE A 80 2.15 12.12 -7.28
CA ILE A 80 0.84 12.62 -7.66
C ILE A 80 0.44 12.08 -9.03
N GLY A 81 1.35 12.06 -10.00
CA GLY A 81 1.10 11.55 -11.34
C GLY A 81 0.67 10.08 -11.36
N ILE A 82 1.42 9.24 -10.65
CA ILE A 82 1.17 7.80 -10.55
C ILE A 82 -0.14 7.54 -9.82
N GLU A 83 -0.35 8.13 -8.66
CA GLU A 83 -1.50 7.80 -7.81
C GLU A 83 -2.83 8.39 -8.35
N LEU A 84 -2.81 9.53 -9.03
CA LEU A 84 -3.97 10.02 -9.77
C LEU A 84 -4.33 9.08 -10.93
N SER A 85 -3.34 8.62 -11.68
CA SER A 85 -3.55 7.68 -12.77
C SER A 85 -4.10 6.35 -12.26
N ARG A 86 -3.53 5.82 -11.19
CA ARG A 86 -4.01 4.61 -10.50
C ARG A 86 -5.48 4.74 -10.09
N ALA A 87 -5.82 5.83 -9.40
CA ALA A 87 -7.18 6.08 -8.94
C ALA A 87 -8.16 6.22 -10.13
N TYR A 88 -7.74 6.83 -11.22
CA TYR A 88 -8.56 6.95 -12.43
C TYR A 88 -8.85 5.58 -13.05
N PHE A 89 -7.83 4.74 -13.27
CA PHE A 89 -8.02 3.40 -13.84
C PHE A 89 -8.88 2.51 -12.94
N ILE A 90 -8.62 2.51 -11.64
CA ILE A 90 -9.42 1.75 -10.67
C ILE A 90 -10.87 2.22 -10.66
N LYS A 91 -11.11 3.54 -10.68
CA LYS A 91 -12.48 4.07 -10.70
C LYS A 91 -13.22 3.73 -11.99
N LYS A 92 -12.57 3.91 -13.12
CA LYS A 92 -13.16 3.59 -14.43
C LYS A 92 -13.52 2.11 -14.52
N GLY A 93 -12.61 1.24 -14.07
CA GLY A 93 -12.83 -0.20 -14.05
C GLY A 93 -13.86 -0.67 -13.02
N SER A 94 -13.97 0.01 -11.87
CA SER A 94 -14.92 -0.36 -10.80
C SER A 94 -16.40 -0.15 -11.15
N LEU A 95 -16.71 0.45 -12.28
CA LEU A 95 -18.09 0.57 -12.80
C LEU A 95 -18.67 -0.81 -13.11
N ASN A 96 -17.84 -1.77 -13.54
CA ASN A 96 -18.23 -3.16 -13.74
C ASN A 96 -17.80 -4.02 -12.54
N ARG A 97 -18.72 -4.21 -11.57
CA ARG A 97 -18.42 -4.96 -10.32
C ARG A 97 -17.99 -6.41 -10.53
N LYS A 98 -18.42 -7.06 -11.64
CA LYS A 98 -18.09 -8.47 -11.91
C LYS A 98 -16.60 -8.70 -12.13
N ASN A 99 -15.88 -7.69 -12.63
CA ASN A 99 -14.46 -7.80 -13.02
C ASN A 99 -13.53 -6.98 -12.12
N LEU A 100 -13.99 -6.50 -10.96
CA LEU A 100 -13.21 -5.60 -10.11
C LEU A 100 -11.86 -6.19 -9.69
N THR A 101 -11.83 -7.44 -9.25
CA THR A 101 -10.59 -8.12 -8.83
C THR A 101 -9.59 -8.23 -9.99
N LEU A 102 -10.09 -8.59 -11.17
CA LEU A 102 -9.27 -8.66 -12.37
C LEU A 102 -8.68 -7.29 -12.75
N ILE A 103 -9.49 -6.23 -12.66
CA ILE A 103 -9.04 -4.87 -12.94
C ILE A 103 -7.98 -4.41 -11.95
N ILE A 104 -8.18 -4.67 -10.65
CA ILE A 104 -7.17 -4.39 -9.63
C ILE A 104 -5.87 -5.14 -9.96
N GLY A 105 -5.95 -6.41 -10.33
CA GLY A 105 -4.79 -7.21 -10.72
C GLY A 105 -4.05 -6.63 -11.95
N ILE A 106 -4.77 -6.31 -13.02
CA ILE A 106 -4.18 -5.72 -14.25
C ILE A 106 -3.51 -4.37 -13.93
N VAL A 107 -4.20 -3.49 -13.20
CA VAL A 107 -3.67 -2.18 -12.83
C VAL A 107 -2.44 -2.34 -11.92
N THR A 108 -2.45 -3.30 -10.99
CA THR A 108 -1.28 -3.60 -10.15
C THR A 108 -0.09 -4.02 -11.00
N ILE A 109 -0.25 -4.98 -11.90
CA ILE A 109 0.83 -5.45 -12.79
C ILE A 109 1.36 -4.30 -13.65
N PHE A 110 0.47 -3.49 -14.21
CA PHE A 110 0.86 -2.33 -15.01
C PHE A 110 1.76 -1.36 -14.22
N PHE A 111 1.37 -1.00 -12.98
CA PHE A 111 2.19 -0.08 -12.17
C PHE A 111 3.46 -0.74 -11.64
N VAL A 112 3.49 -2.05 -11.38
CA VAL A 112 4.72 -2.79 -11.07
C VAL A 112 5.69 -2.72 -12.25
N MET A 113 5.21 -2.99 -13.46
CA MET A 113 6.06 -2.90 -14.66
C MET A 113 6.63 -1.48 -14.85
N LEU A 114 5.85 -0.44 -14.62
CA LEU A 114 6.33 0.94 -14.69
C LEU A 114 7.35 1.30 -13.60
N SER A 115 7.36 0.58 -12.48
CA SER A 115 8.26 0.85 -11.34
C SER A 115 9.61 0.15 -11.46
N ILE A 116 9.74 -0.85 -12.32
CA ILE A 116 10.98 -1.57 -12.57
C ILE A 116 11.86 -0.74 -13.50
N THR A 117 13.15 -0.60 -13.18
CA THR A 117 14.07 0.11 -14.07
C THR A 117 14.37 -0.70 -15.32
N PRO A 118 14.65 -0.06 -16.48
CA PRO A 118 14.93 -0.80 -17.72
C PRO A 118 16.08 -1.80 -17.61
N SER A 119 17.10 -1.52 -16.79
CA SER A 119 18.22 -2.41 -16.53
C SER A 119 17.81 -3.69 -15.83
N ASP A 120 16.83 -3.61 -14.91
CA ASP A 120 16.43 -4.72 -14.05
C ASP A 120 15.58 -5.76 -14.78
N TYR A 121 15.02 -5.42 -15.93
CA TYR A 121 14.33 -6.38 -16.78
C TYR A 121 15.26 -7.53 -17.25
N THR A 122 16.57 -7.31 -17.24
CA THR A 122 17.54 -8.37 -17.59
C THR A 122 17.51 -9.53 -16.60
N TYR A 123 17.19 -9.28 -15.33
CA TYR A 123 17.05 -10.33 -14.32
C TYR A 123 15.84 -11.24 -14.57
N LEU A 124 14.80 -10.74 -15.24
CA LEU A 124 13.63 -11.53 -15.61
C LEU A 124 13.91 -12.53 -16.76
N LEU A 125 15.05 -12.40 -17.43
CA LEU A 125 15.48 -13.34 -18.47
C LEU A 125 16.12 -14.60 -17.90
N PHE A 126 16.30 -14.70 -16.58
CA PHE A 126 16.87 -15.85 -15.87
C PHE A 126 18.20 -16.34 -16.42
N LYS A 127 19.05 -15.44 -16.93
CA LYS A 127 20.39 -15.77 -17.41
C LYS A 127 21.27 -16.31 -16.27
N ASP A 128 21.18 -15.66 -15.09
CA ASP A 128 21.84 -16.04 -13.87
C ASP A 128 20.79 -16.28 -12.78
N LEU A 129 20.68 -17.53 -12.32
CA LEU A 129 19.59 -17.97 -11.44
C LEU A 129 19.58 -17.23 -10.10
N LEU A 130 20.74 -17.09 -9.44
CA LEU A 130 20.83 -16.51 -8.10
C LEU A 130 20.50 -15.01 -8.10
N PRO A 131 21.04 -14.15 -8.99
CA PRO A 131 20.64 -12.76 -9.11
C PRO A 131 19.14 -12.58 -9.44
N SER A 132 18.61 -13.45 -10.30
CA SER A 132 17.18 -13.41 -10.66
C SER A 132 16.28 -13.73 -9.48
N ILE A 133 16.61 -14.74 -8.67
CA ILE A 133 15.86 -15.09 -7.45
C ILE A 133 15.93 -13.95 -6.44
N LYS A 134 17.11 -13.36 -6.21
CA LYS A 134 17.26 -12.20 -5.33
C LYS A 134 16.41 -11.04 -5.80
N PHE A 135 16.46 -10.69 -7.07
CA PHE A 135 15.65 -9.60 -7.66
C PHE A 135 14.14 -9.84 -7.48
N ILE A 136 13.68 -11.07 -7.73
CA ILE A 136 12.28 -11.42 -7.52
C ILE A 136 11.90 -11.26 -6.04
N GLY A 137 12.71 -11.78 -5.12
CA GLY A 137 12.45 -11.71 -3.69
C GLY A 137 12.49 -10.28 -3.15
N GLU A 138 13.57 -9.58 -3.41
CA GLU A 138 13.85 -8.25 -2.86
C GLU A 138 13.01 -7.14 -3.50
N THR A 139 12.78 -7.23 -4.82
CA THR A 139 12.17 -6.13 -5.58
C THR A 139 10.75 -6.46 -6.05
N MET A 140 10.58 -7.57 -6.79
CA MET A 140 9.32 -7.86 -7.45
C MET A 140 8.17 -8.15 -6.48
N ILE A 141 8.40 -9.01 -5.48
CA ILE A 141 7.36 -9.41 -4.53
C ILE A 141 6.92 -8.24 -3.65
N PRO A 142 7.83 -7.44 -3.04
CA PRO A 142 7.44 -6.21 -2.34
C PRO A 142 6.72 -5.20 -3.22
N LEU A 143 7.20 -4.96 -4.44
CA LEU A 143 6.53 -4.07 -5.40
C LEU A 143 5.11 -4.52 -5.72
N LEU A 144 4.90 -5.82 -5.94
CA LEU A 144 3.57 -6.39 -6.15
C LEU A 144 2.67 -6.15 -4.94
N ALA A 145 3.14 -6.47 -3.74
CA ALA A 145 2.38 -6.31 -2.50
C ALA A 145 2.00 -4.84 -2.24
N MET A 146 2.98 -3.92 -2.37
CA MET A 146 2.76 -2.48 -2.17
C MET A 146 1.81 -1.90 -3.22
N ASN A 147 1.99 -2.24 -4.50
CA ASN A 147 1.12 -1.75 -5.58
C ASN A 147 -0.30 -2.34 -5.49
N LEU A 148 -0.45 -3.61 -5.09
CA LEU A 148 -1.75 -4.22 -4.85
C LEU A 148 -2.49 -3.50 -3.72
N PHE A 149 -1.80 -3.23 -2.62
CA PHE A 149 -2.35 -2.51 -1.49
C PHE A 149 -2.70 -1.06 -1.85
N ALA A 150 -1.84 -0.35 -2.61
CA ALA A 150 -2.12 0.99 -3.11
C ALA A 150 -3.35 1.01 -4.06
N CYS A 151 -3.51 0.01 -4.94
CA CYS A 151 -4.71 -0.14 -5.78
C CYS A 151 -5.97 -0.36 -4.93
N TYR A 152 -5.88 -1.15 -3.87
CA TYR A 152 -6.97 -1.35 -2.93
C TYR A 152 -7.33 -0.08 -2.17
N LEU A 153 -6.34 0.67 -1.70
CA LEU A 153 -6.54 1.99 -1.07
C LEU A 153 -7.15 3.00 -2.05
N ALA A 154 -6.70 3.00 -3.31
CA ALA A 154 -7.29 3.83 -4.37
C ALA A 154 -8.75 3.46 -4.64
N TYR A 155 -9.12 2.18 -4.55
CA TYR A 155 -10.51 1.73 -4.65
C TYR A 155 -11.38 2.24 -3.49
N LEU A 156 -10.85 2.25 -2.27
CA LEU A 156 -11.58 2.66 -1.06
C LEU A 156 -11.66 4.18 -0.88
N GLY A 157 -10.53 4.86 -1.00
CA GLY A 157 -10.36 6.27 -0.64
C GLY A 157 -9.91 7.20 -1.76
N GLY A 158 -9.76 6.68 -2.99
CA GLY A 158 -9.26 7.45 -4.12
C GLY A 158 -7.75 7.71 -4.05
N ALA A 159 -7.29 8.67 -4.87
CA ALA A 159 -5.87 9.03 -4.95
C ALA A 159 -5.28 9.44 -3.60
N LYS A 160 -6.06 10.13 -2.74
CA LYS A 160 -5.60 10.56 -1.42
C LYS A 160 -5.10 9.40 -0.56
N ALA A 161 -5.85 8.29 -0.52
CA ALA A 161 -5.48 7.14 0.30
C ALA A 161 -4.22 6.45 -0.24
N ALA A 162 -4.10 6.30 -1.55
CA ALA A 162 -2.92 5.74 -2.19
C ALA A 162 -1.68 6.64 -2.00
N ILE A 163 -1.83 7.98 -2.15
CA ILE A 163 -0.79 8.96 -1.85
C ILE A 163 -0.37 8.88 -0.38
N GLY A 164 -1.31 8.70 0.55
CA GLY A 164 -1.01 8.57 1.97
C GLY A 164 -0.04 7.43 2.24
N TYR A 165 -0.28 6.25 1.69
CA TYR A 165 0.59 5.08 1.86
C TYR A 165 1.91 5.21 1.11
N MET A 166 1.85 5.37 -0.23
CA MET A 166 3.04 5.42 -1.07
C MET A 166 3.89 6.66 -0.78
N GLY A 167 3.25 7.79 -0.47
CA GLY A 167 3.94 9.03 -0.10
C GLY A 167 4.69 8.92 1.22
N THR A 168 4.12 8.22 2.22
CA THR A 168 4.82 7.96 3.49
C THR A 168 6.10 7.14 3.25
N LEU A 169 6.03 6.08 2.45
CA LEU A 169 7.20 5.25 2.13
C LEU A 169 8.24 6.03 1.31
N GLN A 170 7.81 6.76 0.28
CA GLN A 170 8.71 7.55 -0.54
C GLN A 170 9.34 8.71 0.26
N ALA A 171 8.57 9.35 1.15
CA ALA A 171 9.12 10.39 2.03
C ALA A 171 10.24 9.84 2.91
N PHE A 172 10.07 8.67 3.51
CA PHE A 172 11.13 8.01 4.27
C PHE A 172 12.34 7.69 3.40
N GLN A 173 12.13 7.07 2.24
CA GLN A 173 13.22 6.66 1.36
C GLN A 173 14.05 7.83 0.82
N TRP A 174 13.39 8.94 0.43
CA TRP A 174 14.05 10.07 -0.24
C TRP A 174 14.58 11.15 0.72
N PHE A 175 13.99 11.25 1.92
CA PHE A 175 14.31 12.34 2.86
C PHE A 175 14.95 11.86 4.17
N SER A 176 15.19 10.54 4.33
CA SER A 176 16.01 10.03 5.42
C SER A 176 17.49 10.08 5.04
N PRO A 177 18.36 10.71 5.86
CA PRO A 177 19.79 10.76 5.59
C PRO A 177 20.48 9.39 5.74
N ILE A 178 19.88 8.51 6.53
CA ILE A 178 20.32 7.13 6.74
C ILE A 178 19.14 6.19 6.44
N LEU A 179 19.43 5.09 5.79
CA LEU A 179 18.44 4.07 5.44
C LEU A 179 18.87 2.71 6.01
N PRO A 180 17.93 1.85 6.41
CA PRO A 180 18.27 0.49 6.85
C PRO A 180 18.98 -0.26 5.72
N ASP A 181 20.15 -0.82 6.03
CA ASP A 181 20.90 -1.69 5.12
C ASP A 181 20.50 -3.15 5.40
N LEU A 182 19.43 -3.58 4.76
CA LEU A 182 18.81 -4.86 5.02
C LEU A 182 19.27 -5.90 4.01
N ASP A 183 19.57 -7.11 4.50
CA ASP A 183 19.74 -8.25 3.62
C ASP A 183 18.45 -8.50 2.79
N TRP A 184 18.65 -8.96 1.57
CA TRP A 184 17.56 -9.13 0.58
C TRP A 184 16.36 -9.91 1.12
N GLY A 185 16.57 -10.91 1.97
CA GLY A 185 15.49 -11.71 2.56
C GLY A 185 14.64 -10.92 3.56
N ILE A 186 15.27 -10.07 4.38
CA ILE A 186 14.58 -9.23 5.36
C ILE A 186 13.83 -8.08 4.66
N ALA A 187 14.46 -7.47 3.65
CA ALA A 187 13.83 -6.46 2.81
C ALA A 187 12.57 -7.01 2.12
N ALA A 188 12.66 -8.21 1.54
CA ALA A 188 11.54 -8.93 0.95
C ALA A 188 10.40 -9.18 1.94
N LEU A 189 10.75 -9.67 3.14
CA LEU A 189 9.79 -9.97 4.20
C LEU A 189 9.01 -8.73 4.62
N ILE A 190 9.70 -7.65 5.01
CA ILE A 190 9.07 -6.41 5.50
C ILE A 190 8.25 -5.75 4.39
N GLY A 191 8.83 -5.66 3.19
CA GLY A 191 8.18 -5.04 2.04
C GLY A 191 6.91 -5.77 1.59
N THR A 192 6.76 -7.05 1.92
CA THR A 192 5.59 -7.88 1.58
C THR A 192 4.59 -7.99 2.73
N LEU A 193 5.08 -8.27 3.95
CA LEU A 193 4.20 -8.51 5.11
C LEU A 193 3.43 -7.26 5.52
N ALA A 194 4.08 -6.09 5.54
CA ALA A 194 3.43 -4.88 6.01
C ALA A 194 2.21 -4.50 5.16
N PRO A 195 2.28 -4.41 3.82
CA PRO A 195 1.10 -4.15 3.00
C PRO A 195 0.08 -5.30 3.02
N ALA A 196 0.52 -6.57 3.15
CA ALA A 196 -0.39 -7.71 3.27
C ALA A 196 -1.19 -7.66 4.57
N LEU A 197 -0.55 -7.37 5.70
CA LEU A 197 -1.23 -7.14 6.98
C LEU A 197 -2.16 -5.93 6.91
N GLY A 198 -1.71 -4.85 6.28
CA GLY A 198 -2.54 -3.68 6.04
C GLY A 198 -3.82 -4.00 5.28
N PHE A 199 -3.72 -4.80 4.23
CA PHE A 199 -4.87 -5.27 3.46
C PHE A 199 -5.85 -6.06 4.32
N ILE A 200 -5.35 -7.02 5.12
CA ILE A 200 -6.17 -7.85 6.02
C ILE A 200 -6.85 -7.00 7.08
N ILE A 201 -6.13 -6.09 7.73
CA ILE A 201 -6.66 -5.21 8.78
C ILE A 201 -7.80 -4.35 8.24
N ILE A 202 -7.58 -3.70 7.10
CA ILE A 202 -8.59 -2.85 6.48
C ILE A 202 -9.81 -3.66 6.04
N GLN A 203 -9.61 -4.81 5.40
CA GLN A 203 -10.70 -5.66 4.96
C GLN A 203 -11.57 -6.15 6.13
N ASN A 204 -10.95 -6.58 7.22
CA ASN A 204 -11.67 -7.01 8.43
C ASN A 204 -12.40 -5.84 9.09
N SER A 205 -11.83 -4.65 9.12
CA SER A 205 -12.46 -3.45 9.69
C SER A 205 -13.73 -3.08 8.91
N ILE A 206 -13.72 -3.19 7.58
CA ILE A 206 -14.89 -2.93 6.73
C ILE A 206 -15.99 -3.98 7.00
N GLN A 207 -15.64 -5.26 7.13
CA GLN A 207 -16.62 -6.33 7.38
C GLN A 207 -17.29 -6.19 8.73
N LEU A 208 -16.55 -5.80 9.77
CA LEU A 208 -17.08 -5.59 11.12
C LEU A 208 -18.07 -4.43 11.21
N THR A 209 -17.94 -3.45 10.32
CA THR A 209 -18.76 -2.23 10.32
C THR A 209 -20.02 -2.34 9.45
N THR A 210 -20.18 -3.43 8.70
CA THR A 210 -21.38 -3.65 7.88
C THR A 210 -22.58 -3.99 8.77
N PRO A 211 -23.72 -3.27 8.67
CA PRO A 211 -24.85 -3.39 9.62
C PRO A 211 -25.41 -4.79 9.83
N GLY A 212 -25.26 -5.68 8.82
CA GLY A 212 -25.66 -7.09 8.92
C GLY A 212 -24.85 -7.91 9.90
N ASN A 213 -23.58 -7.61 10.12
CA ASN A 213 -22.70 -8.32 11.05
C ASN A 213 -22.86 -7.85 12.51
N ARG A 214 -23.29 -6.59 12.74
CA ARG A 214 -23.62 -6.10 14.10
C ARG A 214 -24.74 -6.91 14.72
N LYS A 215 -25.79 -7.26 13.96
CA LYS A 215 -26.91 -8.07 14.48
C LYS A 215 -26.50 -9.51 14.83
N LYS A 216 -25.54 -10.11 14.12
CA LYS A 216 -25.02 -11.45 14.43
C LYS A 216 -24.15 -11.45 15.70
N ARG A 217 -23.34 -10.40 15.93
CA ARG A 217 -22.45 -10.32 17.09
C ARG A 217 -23.22 -10.05 18.41
N TYR A 218 -24.35 -9.32 18.35
CA TYR A 218 -25.20 -9.12 19.53
C TYR A 218 -26.00 -10.38 19.89
N LYS A 219 -26.33 -11.24 18.92
CA LYS A 219 -27.04 -12.52 19.17
C LYS A 219 -26.15 -13.65 19.72
N THR A 220 -24.82 -13.57 19.54
CA THR A 220 -23.88 -14.58 20.05
C THR A 220 -23.24 -14.20 21.41
N LYS A 221 -23.60 -13.08 22.00
CA LYS A 221 -23.24 -12.74 23.38
C LYS A 221 -24.42 -13.01 24.32
N ASP A 222 -24.83 -14.26 24.41
CA ASP A 222 -25.51 -14.74 25.64
C ASP A 222 -24.43 -14.96 26.70
N PRO A 223 -24.40 -14.16 27.77
CA PRO A 223 -23.39 -14.29 28.81
C PRO A 223 -23.46 -15.66 29.54
N ALA A 224 -24.51 -16.42 29.32
CA ALA A 224 -24.67 -17.77 29.90
C ALA A 224 -23.75 -18.83 29.26
N LEU A 225 -23.30 -18.64 27.99
CA LEU A 225 -22.47 -19.64 27.31
C LEU A 225 -20.96 -19.48 27.58
N SER A 226 -20.52 -18.33 28.12
CA SER A 226 -19.09 -18.10 28.39
C SER A 226 -18.63 -18.73 29.74
N TRP A 227 -19.53 -18.98 30.65
CA TRP A 227 -19.20 -19.56 31.97
C TRP A 227 -19.21 -21.11 31.98
N THR A 228 -19.97 -21.72 31.07
CA THR A 228 -19.98 -23.18 30.93
C THR A 228 -18.74 -23.73 30.23
N ALA A 229 -18.11 -22.95 29.36
CA ALA A 229 -16.84 -23.33 28.67
C ALA A 229 -15.62 -23.29 29.61
N ILE A 230 -15.68 -22.49 30.69
CA ILE A 230 -14.58 -22.41 31.68
C ILE A 230 -14.72 -23.51 32.72
N ALA A 231 -15.95 -23.96 33.04
CA ALA A 231 -16.21 -25.01 34.04
C ALA A 231 -15.82 -26.43 33.54
N THR A 232 -15.69 -26.67 32.24
CA THR A 232 -15.30 -27.98 31.68
C THR A 232 -13.82 -28.22 31.54
N ILE A 233 -12.96 -27.22 31.83
CA ILE A 233 -11.49 -27.33 31.80
C ILE A 233 -10.89 -27.60 33.21
N SER A 234 -11.72 -27.67 34.25
CA SER A 234 -11.27 -27.82 35.68
C SER A 234 -11.66 -29.15 36.30
N VAL A 235 -11.84 -30.23 35.52
CA VAL A 235 -12.01 -31.60 36.03
C VAL A 235 -11.03 -32.53 35.36
#